data_a23a8d32fc2e931e89dd34346c4d40c3
#
_entry.id   a23a8d32fc2e931e89dd34346c4d40c3
#
_cell.length_a   1.000
_cell.length_b   1.000
_cell.length_c   1.000
_cell.angle_alpha   90.00
_cell.angle_beta   90.00
_cell.angle_gamma   90.00
#
_symmetry.space_group_name_H-M   'P 1'
#
loop_
_entity.id
_entity.type
_entity.pdbx_description
1 polymer ?
#
loop_
_entity_poly.entity_id
_entity_poly.type
_entity_poly.pdbx_seq_one_letter_code
_entity_poly.pdbx_strand_id
1 'polypeptide(L)'
;MRLIFLIIILTISSCNTDSQVTFDKNEIVPLSIANNFTMTYTDSTVTRSYVSGKVHYDFSNTELNYSEFFEDVELIIYDNNKTSVIKSDYAIVYNSFKFIEFKGNVEITTTNEEVLTSDKLYYDTENEWLFTEEKFEYSDKTNKIIANRLDSNRDFTDLVTGNLTGSINVSD
;
A
#
# COMPACT_ATOMS: atom_id res chain seq x y z
N MET A 1 -20.89 -15.16 -68.50
CA MET A 1 -21.81 -14.74 -67.41
C MET A 1 -21.86 -15.71 -66.21
N ARG A 2 -21.84 -17.02 -66.39
CA ARG A 2 -21.85 -17.98 -65.27
C ARG A 2 -20.58 -17.96 -64.39
N LEU A 3 -19.40 -17.70 -64.97
CA LEU A 3 -18.13 -17.68 -64.26
C LEU A 3 -17.97 -16.43 -63.34
N ILE A 4 -18.54 -15.29 -63.75
CA ILE A 4 -18.49 -14.02 -62.99
C ILE A 4 -19.40 -14.13 -61.74
N PHE A 5 -20.50 -14.84 -61.83
CA PHE A 5 -21.41 -15.07 -60.69
C PHE A 5 -20.81 -15.96 -59.63
N LEU A 6 -19.91 -16.86 -59.98
CA LEU A 6 -19.23 -17.77 -59.03
C LEU A 6 -18.11 -17.06 -58.24
N ILE A 7 -17.47 -16.05 -58.85
CA ILE A 7 -16.45 -15.25 -58.20
C ILE A 7 -17.05 -14.28 -57.15
N ILE A 8 -18.27 -13.80 -57.38
CA ILE A 8 -18.94 -12.86 -56.46
C ILE A 8 -19.39 -13.57 -55.17
N ILE A 9 -19.66 -14.87 -55.20
CA ILE A 9 -20.12 -15.65 -54.02
C ILE A 9 -18.95 -15.96 -53.08
N LEU A 10 -17.69 -15.95 -53.54
CA LEU A 10 -16.50 -16.23 -52.68
C LEU A 10 -16.03 -15.07 -51.81
N THR A 11 -16.55 -13.86 -51.99
CA THR A 11 -16.07 -12.66 -51.28
C THR A 11 -16.85 -12.32 -49.99
N ILE A 12 -17.86 -13.06 -49.65
CA ILE A 12 -18.72 -12.77 -48.47
C ILE A 12 -18.43 -13.64 -47.25
N SER A 13 -17.36 -14.44 -47.23
CA SER A 13 -16.93 -15.17 -46.02
C SER A 13 -15.85 -14.46 -45.24
N SER A 14 -15.97 -13.14 -45.07
CA SER A 14 -15.20 -12.40 -44.03
C SER A 14 -15.97 -12.55 -42.73
N CYS A 15 -15.74 -13.66 -42.03
CA CYS A 15 -16.21 -13.83 -40.66
C CYS A 15 -15.35 -12.93 -39.76
N ASN A 16 -15.85 -11.77 -39.41
CA ASN A 16 -15.34 -11.00 -38.30
C ASN A 16 -15.65 -11.79 -37.02
N THR A 17 -14.66 -12.47 -36.50
CA THR A 17 -14.71 -12.98 -35.13
C THR A 17 -14.44 -11.77 -34.22
N ASP A 18 -15.49 -11.02 -33.94
CA ASP A 18 -15.50 -10.15 -32.77
C ASP A 18 -15.31 -11.06 -31.55
N SER A 19 -14.10 -11.09 -31.03
CA SER A 19 -13.82 -11.62 -29.71
C SER A 19 -14.53 -10.69 -28.73
N GLN A 20 -15.81 -10.96 -28.47
CA GLN A 20 -16.47 -10.33 -27.34
C GLN A 20 -15.75 -10.81 -26.09
N VAL A 21 -14.90 -9.95 -25.53
CA VAL A 21 -14.39 -10.12 -24.17
C VAL A 21 -15.63 -9.99 -23.29
N THR A 22 -16.24 -11.11 -22.95
CA THR A 22 -17.28 -11.16 -21.92
C THR A 22 -16.59 -10.95 -20.60
N PHE A 23 -16.57 -9.71 -20.10
CA PHE A 23 -16.23 -9.45 -18.71
C PHE A 23 -17.26 -10.16 -17.85
N ASP A 24 -16.80 -11.08 -17.01
CA ASP A 24 -17.66 -11.65 -15.97
C ASP A 24 -18.09 -10.48 -15.07
N LYS A 25 -19.39 -10.29 -14.89
CA LYS A 25 -19.95 -9.15 -14.18
C LYS A 25 -19.52 -9.06 -12.71
N ASN A 26 -18.78 -10.08 -12.23
CA ASN A 26 -18.27 -10.19 -10.87
C ASN A 26 -16.74 -10.00 -10.79
N GLU A 27 -16.03 -9.75 -11.88
CA GLU A 27 -14.59 -9.50 -11.86
C GLU A 27 -14.35 -8.05 -11.51
N ILE A 28 -13.75 -7.83 -10.34
CA ILE A 28 -13.31 -6.49 -9.92
C ILE A 28 -12.05 -6.16 -10.71
N VAL A 29 -12.19 -5.21 -11.64
CA VAL A 29 -11.06 -4.71 -12.46
C VAL A 29 -10.65 -3.31 -11.97
N PRO A 30 -9.35 -3.03 -11.90
CA PRO A 30 -8.89 -1.70 -11.52
C PRO A 30 -9.28 -0.65 -12.58
N LEU A 31 -9.59 0.54 -12.13
CA LEU A 31 -9.85 1.71 -12.97
C LEU A 31 -8.59 2.11 -13.75
N SER A 32 -7.43 2.01 -13.11
CA SER A 32 -6.13 2.28 -13.71
C SER A 32 -5.02 1.43 -13.09
N ILE A 33 -3.94 1.25 -13.87
CA ILE A 33 -2.72 0.58 -13.44
C ILE A 33 -1.55 1.50 -13.77
N ALA A 34 -0.70 1.78 -12.79
CA ALA A 34 0.54 2.52 -12.99
C ALA A 34 1.76 1.67 -12.64
N ASN A 35 2.83 1.78 -13.43
CA ASN A 35 4.11 1.11 -13.17
C ASN A 35 5.18 2.13 -12.80
N ASN A 36 6.04 1.80 -11.83
CA ASN A 36 7.10 2.68 -11.30
C ASN A 36 6.52 4.05 -10.94
N PHE A 37 5.54 4.03 -10.06
CA PHE A 37 4.76 5.21 -9.70
C PHE A 37 5.40 5.99 -8.56
N THR A 38 5.03 7.25 -8.51
CA THR A 38 5.33 8.20 -7.45
C THR A 38 4.12 9.10 -7.26
N MET A 39 3.66 9.24 -6.01
CA MET A 39 2.58 10.14 -5.65
C MET A 39 3.01 11.04 -4.50
N THR A 40 2.61 12.30 -4.54
CA THR A 40 2.91 13.28 -3.49
C THR A 40 1.60 13.83 -2.95
N TYR A 41 1.44 13.77 -1.64
CA TYR A 41 0.33 14.42 -0.96
C TYR A 41 0.79 15.77 -0.38
N THR A 42 0.06 16.81 -0.73
CA THR A 42 0.34 18.19 -0.26
C THR A 42 -0.88 18.76 0.45
N ASP A 43 -0.65 19.43 1.57
CA ASP A 43 -1.64 20.22 2.27
C ASP A 43 -1.21 21.68 2.28
N SER A 44 -2.06 22.56 1.75
CA SER A 44 -1.82 24.01 1.74
C SER A 44 -0.41 24.40 1.23
N THR A 45 0.04 23.79 0.12
CA THR A 45 1.36 23.99 -0.50
C THR A 45 2.55 23.29 0.20
N VAL A 46 2.33 22.63 1.33
CA VAL A 46 3.36 21.86 2.04
C VAL A 46 3.24 20.39 1.71
N THR A 47 4.34 19.77 1.26
CA THR A 47 4.38 18.31 1.07
C THR A 47 4.27 17.63 2.42
N ARG A 48 3.25 16.77 2.60
CA ARG A 48 3.00 16.01 3.82
C ARG A 48 3.48 14.57 3.71
N SER A 49 3.31 13.98 2.54
CA SER A 49 3.80 12.63 2.31
C SER A 49 4.13 12.37 0.85
N TYR A 50 4.91 11.33 0.66
CA TYR A 50 5.37 10.83 -0.62
C TYR A 50 5.24 9.31 -0.60
N VAL A 51 4.62 8.72 -1.62
CA VAL A 51 4.50 7.27 -1.76
C VAL A 51 5.04 6.84 -3.11
N SER A 52 5.79 5.74 -3.13
CA SER A 52 6.33 5.14 -4.35
C SER A 52 6.27 3.62 -4.28
N GLY A 53 6.38 2.98 -5.43
CA GLY A 53 6.42 1.52 -5.58
C GLY A 53 6.49 1.13 -7.05
N LYS A 54 6.57 -0.19 -7.33
CA LYS A 54 6.66 -0.67 -8.71
C LYS A 54 5.33 -0.72 -9.41
N VAL A 55 4.25 -1.12 -8.72
CA VAL A 55 2.93 -1.28 -9.34
C VAL A 55 1.86 -0.71 -8.42
N HIS A 56 0.95 0.07 -9.00
CA HIS A 56 -0.23 0.62 -8.36
C HIS A 56 -1.49 0.24 -9.14
N TYR A 57 -2.46 -0.33 -8.45
CA TYR A 57 -3.81 -0.61 -8.95
C TYR A 57 -4.81 0.31 -8.26
N ASP A 58 -5.57 1.05 -9.05
CA ASP A 58 -6.62 1.95 -8.58
C ASP A 58 -7.98 1.26 -8.67
N PHE A 59 -8.64 1.04 -7.54
CA PHE A 59 -9.99 0.50 -7.42
C PHE A 59 -10.97 1.54 -6.87
N SER A 60 -10.75 2.83 -7.15
CA SER A 60 -11.64 3.91 -6.72
C SER A 60 -13.04 3.83 -7.35
N ASN A 61 -13.22 3.01 -8.39
CA ASN A 61 -14.51 2.71 -9.01
C ASN A 61 -15.33 1.63 -8.28
N THR A 62 -14.82 1.06 -7.19
CA THR A 62 -15.52 0.07 -6.38
C THR A 62 -16.25 0.72 -5.20
N GLU A 63 -17.20 0.00 -4.61
CA GLU A 63 -17.95 0.46 -3.44
C GLU A 63 -17.03 0.77 -2.25
N LEU A 64 -15.96 -0.02 -2.08
CA LEU A 64 -15.00 0.15 -0.98
C LEU A 64 -13.99 1.26 -1.23
N ASN A 65 -13.81 1.75 -2.44
CA ASN A 65 -12.82 2.76 -2.82
C ASN A 65 -11.44 2.52 -2.16
N TYR A 66 -10.58 1.80 -2.85
CA TYR A 66 -9.23 1.47 -2.36
C TYR A 66 -8.21 1.48 -3.49
N SER A 67 -6.94 1.48 -3.11
CA SER A 67 -5.80 1.30 -4.01
C SER A 67 -4.86 0.25 -3.46
N GLU A 68 -4.25 -0.52 -4.34
CA GLU A 68 -3.24 -1.52 -4.00
C GLU A 68 -1.88 -1.11 -4.57
N PHE A 69 -0.86 -1.31 -3.77
CA PHE A 69 0.53 -1.03 -4.11
C PHE A 69 1.36 -2.29 -3.94
N PHE A 70 2.15 -2.61 -4.96
CA PHE A 70 2.94 -3.84 -4.99
C PHE A 70 4.41 -3.54 -5.23
N GLU A 71 5.26 -4.32 -4.60
CA GLU A 71 6.71 -4.36 -4.73
C GLU A 71 7.41 -3.02 -4.42
N ASP A 72 8.32 -3.08 -3.46
CA ASP A 72 9.15 -1.96 -3.03
C ASP A 72 8.31 -0.72 -2.64
N VAL A 73 7.22 -0.94 -1.90
CA VAL A 73 6.37 0.15 -1.42
C VAL A 73 7.12 0.96 -0.37
N GLU A 74 7.20 2.26 -0.59
CA GLU A 74 7.78 3.21 0.37
C GLU A 74 6.84 4.38 0.57
N LEU A 75 6.49 4.65 1.83
CA LEU A 75 5.74 5.83 2.25
C LEU A 75 6.64 6.69 3.15
N ILE A 76 6.90 7.92 2.73
CA ILE A 76 7.63 8.93 3.52
C ILE A 76 6.62 9.94 4.05
N ILE A 77 6.64 10.18 5.35
CA ILE A 77 5.76 11.13 6.03
C ILE A 77 6.62 12.24 6.60
N TYR A 78 6.27 13.49 6.27
CA TYR A 78 6.93 14.69 6.75
C TYR A 78 6.08 15.37 7.81
N ASP A 79 6.66 15.61 8.98
CA ASP A 79 6.02 16.37 10.04
C ASP A 79 7.01 17.36 10.66
N ASN A 80 6.91 18.62 10.25
CA ASN A 80 7.83 19.68 10.63
C ASN A 80 9.29 19.29 10.33
N ASN A 81 10.10 19.00 11.36
CA ASN A 81 11.51 18.61 11.23
C ASN A 81 11.72 17.09 11.39
N LYS A 82 10.63 16.30 11.45
CA LYS A 82 10.68 14.84 11.58
C LYS A 82 10.29 14.19 10.28
N THR A 83 10.87 13.04 10.02
CA THR A 83 10.54 12.20 8.88
C THR A 83 10.39 10.77 9.38
N SER A 84 9.29 10.13 8.98
CA SER A 84 9.09 8.69 9.16
C SER A 84 9.02 8.03 7.79
N VAL A 85 9.73 6.93 7.63
CA VAL A 85 9.74 6.14 6.38
C VAL A 85 9.16 4.77 6.70
N ILE A 86 8.13 4.35 5.96
CA ILE A 86 7.52 3.04 6.06
C ILE A 86 7.78 2.29 4.76
N LYS A 87 8.36 1.10 4.84
CA LYS A 87 8.60 0.21 3.71
C LYS A 87 7.84 -1.09 3.87
N SER A 88 7.41 -1.69 2.76
CA SER A 88 6.76 -3.00 2.75
C SER A 88 6.80 -3.62 1.35
N ASP A 89 6.50 -4.90 1.26
CA ASP A 89 6.34 -5.57 -0.04
C ASP A 89 5.01 -5.19 -0.71
N TYR A 90 3.99 -4.89 0.11
CA TYR A 90 2.63 -4.62 -0.35
C TYR A 90 1.91 -3.66 0.60
N ALA A 91 1.04 -2.82 0.05
CA ALA A 91 0.13 -1.98 0.83
C ALA A 91 -1.25 -1.86 0.18
N ILE A 92 -2.27 -1.70 1.02
CA ILE A 92 -3.63 -1.30 0.61
C ILE A 92 -3.94 0.03 1.28
N VAL A 93 -4.40 0.97 0.47
CA VAL A 93 -4.84 2.30 0.92
C VAL A 93 -6.35 2.39 0.76
N TYR A 94 -7.06 2.65 1.85
CA TYR A 94 -8.50 2.78 1.88
C TYR A 94 -8.93 4.25 2.02
N ASN A 95 -10.11 4.57 1.47
CA ASN A 95 -10.77 5.87 1.68
C ASN A 95 -9.85 7.08 1.44
N SER A 96 -9.12 7.08 0.32
CA SER A 96 -8.25 8.21 -0.05
C SER A 96 -7.22 8.55 1.03
N PHE A 97 -6.44 7.54 1.43
CA PHE A 97 -5.34 7.63 2.41
C PHE A 97 -5.74 7.82 3.87
N LYS A 98 -6.99 7.57 4.26
CA LYS A 98 -7.37 7.62 5.68
C LYS A 98 -6.88 6.42 6.48
N PHE A 99 -6.77 5.28 5.82
CA PHE A 99 -6.34 4.03 6.45
C PHE A 99 -5.47 3.23 5.51
N ILE A 100 -4.32 2.76 6.01
CA ILE A 100 -3.34 2.02 5.23
C ILE A 100 -3.02 0.72 5.94
N GLU A 101 -3.02 -0.38 5.19
CA GLU A 101 -2.54 -1.69 5.62
C GLU A 101 -1.25 -2.01 4.87
N PHE A 102 -0.16 -2.26 5.59
CA PHE A 102 1.12 -2.71 5.06
C PHE A 102 1.33 -4.20 5.34
N LYS A 103 1.87 -4.93 4.37
CA LYS A 103 2.13 -6.37 4.47
C LYS A 103 3.48 -6.75 3.87
N GLY A 104 4.13 -7.72 4.49
CA GLY A 104 5.41 -8.30 4.07
C GLY A 104 6.57 -7.38 4.33
N ASN A 105 7.51 -7.84 5.15
CA ASN A 105 8.76 -7.13 5.47
C ASN A 105 8.55 -5.66 5.85
N VAL A 106 7.51 -5.38 6.65
CA VAL A 106 7.21 -4.01 7.05
C VAL A 106 8.30 -3.47 7.96
N GLU A 107 8.86 -2.33 7.59
CA GLU A 107 9.86 -1.59 8.36
C GLU A 107 9.48 -0.14 8.47
N ILE A 108 9.49 0.40 9.68
CA ILE A 108 9.40 1.85 9.94
C ILE A 108 10.73 2.33 10.45
N THR A 109 11.22 3.43 9.91
CA THR A 109 12.37 4.16 10.43
C THR A 109 12.01 5.62 10.68
N THR A 110 12.46 6.18 11.80
CA THR A 110 12.22 7.59 12.16
C THR A 110 13.51 8.40 12.15
N THR A 111 13.39 9.72 12.14
CA THR A 111 14.53 10.65 12.27
C THR A 111 15.30 10.43 13.57
N ASN A 112 14.68 9.89 14.62
CA ASN A 112 15.31 9.61 15.91
C ASN A 112 16.10 8.29 15.93
N GLU A 113 16.24 7.60 14.79
CA GLU A 113 16.87 6.29 14.66
C GLU A 113 16.07 5.17 15.35
N GLU A 114 14.77 5.36 15.50
CA GLU A 114 13.85 4.30 15.94
C GLU A 114 13.52 3.43 14.75
N VAL A 115 13.49 2.11 14.97
CA VAL A 115 13.16 1.12 13.94
C VAL A 115 12.11 0.17 14.49
N LEU A 116 11.05 -0.04 13.71
CA LEU A 116 10.02 -1.04 13.98
C LEU A 116 9.93 -1.98 12.78
N THR A 117 9.90 -3.29 13.03
CA THR A 117 9.66 -4.30 11.99
C THR A 117 8.52 -5.22 12.37
N SER A 118 7.71 -5.62 11.37
CA SER A 118 6.60 -6.57 11.53
C SER A 118 6.25 -7.18 10.17
N ASP A 119 5.52 -8.29 10.16
CA ASP A 119 4.98 -8.85 8.91
C ASP A 119 3.75 -8.08 8.42
N LYS A 120 3.08 -7.36 9.32
CA LYS A 120 1.87 -6.60 9.03
C LYS A 120 1.75 -5.39 9.95
N LEU A 121 1.28 -4.28 9.40
CA LEU A 121 1.04 -3.07 10.16
C LEU A 121 -0.15 -2.30 9.57
N TYR A 122 -0.90 -1.66 10.43
CA TYR A 122 -1.96 -0.73 10.08
C TYR A 122 -1.59 0.69 10.49
N TYR A 123 -1.96 1.65 9.67
CA TYR A 123 -1.77 3.07 9.93
C TYR A 123 -3.09 3.83 9.71
N ASP A 124 -3.64 4.37 10.78
CA ASP A 124 -4.71 5.37 10.77
C ASP A 124 -4.06 6.74 10.60
N THR A 125 -4.20 7.33 9.43
CA THR A 125 -3.53 8.60 9.10
C THR A 125 -4.21 9.81 9.73
N GLU A 126 -5.51 9.73 10.03
CA GLU A 126 -6.25 10.83 10.66
C GLU A 126 -5.89 10.97 12.13
N ASN A 127 -5.67 9.85 12.83
CA ASN A 127 -5.27 9.83 14.24
C ASN A 127 -3.76 9.70 14.44
N GLU A 128 -2.99 9.56 13.35
CA GLU A 128 -1.54 9.30 13.36
C GLU A 128 -1.18 8.08 14.24
N TRP A 129 -1.98 7.01 14.13
CA TRP A 129 -1.93 5.85 14.99
C TRP A 129 -1.52 4.59 14.22
N LEU A 130 -0.54 3.86 14.77
CA LEU A 130 0.00 2.61 14.24
C LEU A 130 -0.47 1.43 15.12
N PHE A 131 -0.88 0.34 14.50
CA PHE A 131 -1.19 -0.87 15.26
C PHE A 131 -0.97 -2.15 14.47
N THR A 132 -0.69 -3.23 15.17
CA THR A 132 -0.63 -4.59 14.64
C THR A 132 -1.00 -5.61 15.72
N GLU A 133 -1.61 -6.72 15.30
CA GLU A 133 -1.80 -7.91 16.15
C GLU A 133 -0.67 -8.94 15.98
N GLU A 134 0.22 -8.70 14.99
CA GLU A 134 1.32 -9.59 14.69
C GLU A 134 2.50 -9.39 15.66
N LYS A 135 3.46 -10.30 15.58
CA LYS A 135 4.75 -10.11 16.24
C LYS A 135 5.49 -8.94 15.61
N PHE A 136 6.06 -8.10 16.46
CA PHE A 136 6.91 -7.01 16.03
C PHE A 136 8.21 -6.94 16.83
N GLU A 137 9.19 -6.30 16.26
CA GLU A 137 10.42 -5.89 16.92
C GLU A 137 10.53 -4.37 16.82
N TYR A 138 10.72 -3.70 17.95
CA TYR A 138 11.01 -2.28 18.02
C TYR A 138 12.37 -2.07 18.66
N SER A 139 13.16 -1.17 18.14
CA SER A 139 14.44 -0.74 18.74
C SER A 139 14.63 0.76 18.60
N ASP A 140 15.20 1.33 19.63
CA ASP A 140 15.78 2.67 19.67
C ASP A 140 17.27 2.58 20.05
N LYS A 141 17.92 3.71 20.34
CA LYS A 141 19.33 3.76 20.72
C LYS A 141 19.69 2.93 21.95
N THR A 142 18.73 2.65 22.81
CA THR A 142 18.96 2.06 24.14
C THR A 142 18.13 0.80 24.37
N ASN A 143 16.99 0.68 23.73
CA ASN A 143 16.01 -0.36 24.01
C ASN A 143 15.79 -1.26 22.81
N LYS A 144 15.46 -2.51 23.11
CA LYS A 144 14.96 -3.46 22.12
C LYS A 144 13.78 -4.21 22.70
N ILE A 145 12.62 -4.12 22.03
CA ILE A 145 11.36 -4.72 22.43
C ILE A 145 10.96 -5.73 21.35
N ILE A 146 10.59 -6.93 21.80
CA ILE A 146 9.95 -7.93 20.94
C ILE A 146 8.65 -8.30 21.62
N ALA A 147 7.52 -8.11 20.94
CA ALA A 147 6.21 -8.42 21.50
C ALA A 147 5.23 -8.84 20.40
N ASN A 148 4.06 -9.33 20.80
CA ASN A 148 2.89 -9.46 19.95
C ASN A 148 1.98 -8.29 20.27
N ARG A 149 1.28 -7.79 19.25
CA ARG A 149 0.40 -6.65 19.36
C ARG A 149 1.12 -5.34 19.74
N LEU A 150 0.96 -4.38 18.87
CA LEU A 150 1.37 -3.00 19.07
C LEU A 150 0.15 -2.10 18.92
N ASP A 151 0.04 -1.13 19.81
CA ASP A 151 -0.78 0.07 19.68
C ASP A 151 0.11 1.27 20.00
N SER A 152 0.33 2.18 19.06
CA SER A 152 1.26 3.30 19.26
C SER A 152 0.89 4.50 18.41
N ASN A 153 1.21 5.69 18.89
CA ASN A 153 1.28 6.84 18.02
C ASN A 153 2.49 6.73 17.08
N ARG A 154 2.47 7.48 15.97
CA ARG A 154 3.50 7.44 14.93
C ARG A 154 4.92 7.72 15.43
N ASP A 155 5.06 8.52 16.48
CA ASP A 155 6.34 8.93 17.06
C ASP A 155 6.84 7.98 18.18
N PHE A 156 6.16 6.86 18.42
CA PHE A 156 6.45 5.85 19.45
C PHE A 156 6.57 6.40 20.88
N THR A 157 6.06 7.61 21.16
CA THR A 157 6.04 8.21 22.50
C THR A 157 4.94 7.67 23.39
N ASP A 158 3.89 7.11 22.79
CA ASP A 158 2.81 6.39 23.46
C ASP A 158 2.73 4.99 22.82
N LEU A 159 3.29 4.00 23.51
CA LEU A 159 3.45 2.65 22.99
C LEU A 159 2.88 1.64 24.00
N VAL A 160 1.87 0.91 23.57
CA VAL A 160 1.25 -0.20 24.32
C VAL A 160 1.50 -1.50 23.58
N THR A 161 1.90 -2.54 24.31
CA THR A 161 2.17 -3.87 23.76
C THR A 161 1.37 -4.96 24.46
N GLY A 162 1.21 -6.08 23.80
CA GLY A 162 0.77 -7.32 24.41
C GLY A 162 1.89 -8.03 25.19
N ASN A 163 2.00 -9.33 25.05
CA ASN A 163 3.04 -10.11 25.73
C ASN A 163 4.44 -9.72 25.26
N LEU A 164 5.20 -9.16 26.18
CA LEU A 164 6.56 -8.68 25.94
C LEU A 164 7.57 -9.79 26.09
N THR A 165 8.44 -9.95 25.08
CA THR A 165 9.64 -10.79 25.13
C THR A 165 10.79 -9.97 24.59
N GLY A 166 11.77 -9.60 25.42
CA GLY A 166 12.87 -8.74 24.97
C GLY A 166 13.62 -8.14 26.13
N SER A 167 14.52 -7.22 25.84
CA SER A 167 15.27 -6.47 26.84
C SER A 167 14.93 -4.99 26.78
N ILE A 168 14.64 -4.42 27.92
CA ILE A 168 14.51 -2.97 28.12
C ILE A 168 15.67 -2.53 28.96
N ASN A 169 16.48 -1.61 28.50
CA ASN A 169 17.52 -1.00 29.29
C ASN A 169 16.91 0.21 30.02
N VAL A 170 16.82 0.13 31.33
CA VAL A 170 16.40 1.25 32.17
C VAL A 170 17.68 1.97 32.59
N SER A 171 17.92 3.18 32.07
CA SER A 171 18.96 4.06 32.60
C SER A 171 18.39 4.82 33.80
N ASP A 172 19.02 4.70 34.98
CA ASP A 172 18.73 5.49 36.16
C ASP A 172 19.12 6.97 35.95
#